data_386ada8a9863580156d4c3fbe7b4e380
#
_entry.id   386ada8a9863580156d4c3fbe7b4e380
#
_cell.length_a   1.000
_cell.length_b   1.000
_cell.length_c   1.000
_cell.angle_alpha   90.00
_cell.angle_beta   90.00
_cell.angle_gamma   90.00
#
_symmetry.space_group_name_H-M   'P 1'
#
loop_
_entity.id
_entity.type
_entity.pdbx_description
1 polymer ?
#
loop_
_entity_poly.entity_id
_entity_poly.type
_entity_poly.pdbx_seq_one_letter_code
_entity_poly.pdbx_strand_id
1 'polypeptide(L)'
;MWKKLCGALLTLTMLLALLPCRAEAVQLSAAAAILMDADSGEILFEKDAGRCMRIASTTKIMTALVALERAKLTDTITVTASHMVEGSSMYLKPGETVTVEELLYGLMLCSGNDAALALADCCGGLDAFVQAMNEKAAALGMKDTSFANPNGLDDENHYSTARDMAVLAAYAAEDPTFRRICSTKTATVGGRSMTNHNKLLRQIEGCIGMKTGYTKAAGRTLVSCAERQGRRLVAVTLCDGNDWVDHKTLYEMGFAAYETKNTEEAS
;
A
#
# COMPACT_ATOMS: atom_id res chain seq x y z
N MET A 1 31.58 -56.32 -22.03
CA MET A 1 31.04 -55.81 -20.75
C MET A 1 31.14 -54.26 -20.64
N TRP A 2 32.15 -53.62 -21.14
CA TRP A 2 32.34 -52.13 -21.02
C TRP A 2 31.30 -51.29 -21.78
N LYS A 3 30.83 -51.72 -22.96
CA LYS A 3 29.82 -50.94 -23.75
C LYS A 3 28.44 -50.85 -23.06
N LYS A 4 28.07 -51.79 -22.19
CA LYS A 4 26.81 -51.77 -21.43
C LYS A 4 26.88 -50.88 -20.18
N LEU A 5 28.08 -50.66 -19.60
CA LEU A 5 28.27 -49.76 -18.47
C LEU A 5 28.23 -48.28 -18.89
N CYS A 6 28.79 -47.94 -20.07
CA CYS A 6 28.72 -46.54 -20.57
C CYS A 6 27.29 -46.11 -20.90
N GLY A 7 26.44 -47.00 -21.40
CA GLY A 7 25.03 -46.71 -21.69
C GLY A 7 24.20 -46.43 -20.41
N ALA A 8 24.47 -47.19 -19.35
CA ALA A 8 23.77 -46.99 -18.06
C ALA A 8 24.20 -45.71 -17.34
N LEU A 9 25.46 -45.27 -17.51
CA LEU A 9 25.95 -44.03 -16.92
C LEU A 9 25.39 -42.80 -17.66
N LEU A 10 25.23 -42.83 -18.99
CA LEU A 10 24.63 -41.72 -19.77
C LEU A 10 23.14 -41.57 -19.49
N THR A 11 22.39 -42.65 -19.29
CA THR A 11 20.96 -42.57 -18.95
C THR A 11 20.73 -42.08 -17.53
N LEU A 12 21.63 -42.38 -16.59
CA LEU A 12 21.53 -41.89 -15.21
C LEU A 12 21.83 -40.38 -15.10
N THR A 13 22.79 -39.85 -15.87
CA THR A 13 23.10 -38.42 -15.91
C THR A 13 21.98 -37.60 -16.58
N MET A 14 21.28 -38.17 -17.56
CA MET A 14 20.15 -37.51 -18.23
C MET A 14 18.88 -37.49 -17.37
N LEU A 15 18.71 -38.45 -16.45
CA LEU A 15 17.58 -38.50 -15.53
C LEU A 15 17.75 -37.50 -14.35
N LEU A 16 18.98 -37.15 -13.96
CA LEU A 16 19.25 -36.17 -12.91
C LEU A 16 19.00 -34.73 -13.38
N ALA A 17 19.02 -34.44 -14.68
CA ALA A 17 18.77 -33.12 -15.25
C ALA A 17 17.28 -32.73 -15.29
N LEU A 18 16.38 -33.67 -14.95
CA LEU A 18 14.92 -33.45 -14.95
C LEU A 18 14.31 -33.26 -13.54
N LEU A 19 15.16 -33.08 -12.51
CA LEU A 19 14.63 -32.70 -11.23
C LEU A 19 14.10 -31.26 -11.37
N PRO A 20 12.77 -31.01 -11.19
CA PRO A 20 12.25 -29.67 -11.22
C PRO A 20 12.98 -28.87 -10.14
N CYS A 21 13.63 -27.78 -10.55
CA CYS A 21 14.12 -26.79 -9.60
C CYS A 21 12.90 -26.31 -8.81
N ARG A 22 12.73 -26.85 -7.62
CA ARG A 22 11.64 -26.48 -6.74
C ARG A 22 11.96 -25.05 -6.29
N ALA A 23 11.34 -24.07 -6.94
CA ALA A 23 11.41 -22.70 -6.49
C ALA A 23 11.07 -22.70 -4.98
N GLU A 24 11.99 -22.27 -4.16
CA GLU A 24 11.75 -22.15 -2.72
C GLU A 24 10.51 -21.26 -2.56
N ALA A 25 9.48 -21.78 -1.88
CA ALA A 25 8.25 -21.03 -1.68
C ALA A 25 8.60 -19.77 -0.87
N VAL A 26 8.27 -18.60 -1.40
CA VAL A 26 8.48 -17.32 -0.72
C VAL A 26 7.78 -17.36 0.64
N GLN A 27 8.56 -17.26 1.71
CA GLN A 27 8.06 -17.26 3.09
C GLN A 27 7.94 -15.81 3.55
N LEU A 28 6.70 -15.38 3.84
CA LEU A 28 6.41 -14.05 4.39
C LEU A 28 5.90 -14.18 5.82
N SER A 29 6.27 -13.21 6.67
CA SER A 29 5.78 -13.11 8.05
C SER A 29 4.34 -12.56 8.13
N ALA A 30 3.88 -11.89 7.08
CA ALA A 30 2.53 -11.36 6.97
C ALA A 30 1.46 -12.45 7.11
N ALA A 31 0.35 -12.14 7.80
CA ALA A 31 -0.82 -13.00 7.87
C ALA A 31 -1.60 -13.03 6.54
N ALA A 32 -1.63 -11.91 5.83
CA ALA A 32 -2.14 -11.82 4.46
C ALA A 32 -1.24 -10.92 3.63
N ALA A 33 -1.01 -11.27 2.36
CA ALA A 33 -0.16 -10.52 1.46
C ALA A 33 -0.59 -10.67 0.00
N ILE A 34 -0.25 -9.67 -0.82
CA ILE A 34 -0.40 -9.70 -2.27
C ILE A 34 0.71 -8.88 -2.93
N LEU A 35 1.16 -9.34 -4.08
CA LEU A 35 1.89 -8.55 -5.07
C LEU A 35 1.13 -8.56 -6.38
N MET A 36 0.83 -7.40 -6.90
CA MET A 36 0.01 -7.21 -8.10
C MET A 36 0.69 -6.22 -9.06
N ASP A 37 0.68 -6.52 -10.34
CA ASP A 37 0.97 -5.54 -11.38
C ASP A 37 -0.15 -4.49 -11.41
N ALA A 38 0.21 -3.23 -11.20
CA ALA A 38 -0.76 -2.16 -11.05
C ALA A 38 -1.49 -1.81 -12.36
N ASP A 39 -0.86 -2.06 -13.50
CA ASP A 39 -1.39 -1.69 -14.82
C ASP A 39 -2.31 -2.77 -15.40
N SER A 40 -1.94 -4.04 -15.24
CA SER A 40 -2.70 -5.19 -15.76
C SER A 40 -3.67 -5.81 -14.75
N GLY A 41 -3.43 -5.62 -13.45
CA GLY A 41 -4.13 -6.32 -12.37
C GLY A 41 -3.67 -7.78 -12.21
N GLU A 42 -2.61 -8.22 -12.90
CA GLU A 42 -2.04 -9.56 -12.77
C GLU A 42 -1.52 -9.78 -11.34
N ILE A 43 -1.95 -10.88 -10.70
CA ILE A 43 -1.49 -11.25 -9.37
C ILE A 43 -0.23 -12.09 -9.53
N LEU A 44 0.90 -11.56 -9.05
CA LEU A 44 2.20 -12.24 -9.10
C LEU A 44 2.46 -13.09 -7.86
N PHE A 45 1.85 -12.74 -6.73
CA PHE A 45 1.93 -13.49 -5.48
C PHE A 45 0.71 -13.18 -4.62
N GLU A 46 0.21 -14.18 -3.92
CA GLU A 46 -0.80 -13.99 -2.88
C GLU A 46 -0.67 -15.00 -1.74
N LYS A 47 -1.01 -14.55 -0.53
CA LYS A 47 -1.13 -15.34 0.68
C LYS A 47 -2.36 -14.82 1.44
N ASP A 48 -3.40 -15.64 1.59
CA ASP A 48 -4.65 -15.28 2.27
C ASP A 48 -5.20 -13.90 1.86
N ALA A 49 -4.96 -13.48 0.60
CA ALA A 49 -5.19 -12.10 0.14
C ALA A 49 -6.65 -11.65 0.20
N GLY A 50 -7.60 -12.57 0.21
CA GLY A 50 -9.05 -12.29 0.37
C GLY A 50 -9.53 -12.30 1.82
N ARG A 51 -8.66 -12.48 2.81
CA ARG A 51 -9.06 -12.48 4.22
C ARG A 51 -9.38 -11.07 4.70
N CYS A 52 -10.59 -10.84 5.24
CA CYS A 52 -10.97 -9.58 5.88
C CYS A 52 -10.15 -9.37 7.15
N MET A 53 -9.50 -8.23 7.24
CA MET A 53 -8.62 -7.87 8.35
C MET A 53 -8.71 -6.37 8.66
N ARG A 54 -8.31 -5.98 9.86
CA ARG A 54 -8.12 -4.57 10.21
C ARG A 54 -6.92 -4.02 9.46
N ILE A 55 -7.07 -2.83 8.91
CA ILE A 55 -6.10 -2.22 8.00
C ILE A 55 -5.37 -1.01 8.60
N ALA A 56 -5.76 -0.59 9.80
CA ALA A 56 -5.18 0.56 10.48
C ALA A 56 -5.06 1.79 9.55
N SER A 57 -4.00 2.58 9.67
CA SER A 57 -3.79 3.81 8.90
C SER A 57 -3.54 3.62 7.40
N THR A 58 -3.52 2.39 6.85
CA THR A 58 -3.54 2.22 5.39
C THR A 58 -4.87 2.69 4.77
N THR A 59 -5.94 2.80 5.59
CA THR A 59 -7.19 3.52 5.32
C THR A 59 -6.96 4.90 4.69
N LYS A 60 -5.90 5.60 5.08
CA LYS A 60 -5.63 6.97 4.65
C LYS A 60 -5.32 7.13 3.16
N ILE A 61 -5.07 6.02 2.47
CA ILE A 61 -5.02 6.01 0.99
C ILE A 61 -6.40 6.39 0.43
N MET A 62 -7.47 5.75 0.92
CA MET A 62 -8.83 6.08 0.53
C MET A 62 -9.21 7.52 0.94
N THR A 63 -8.83 7.92 2.14
CA THR A 63 -9.06 9.28 2.64
C THR A 63 -8.41 10.33 1.73
N ALA A 64 -7.16 10.12 1.33
CA ALA A 64 -6.47 11.03 0.42
C ALA A 64 -7.18 11.11 -0.95
N LEU A 65 -7.60 9.98 -1.52
CA LEU A 65 -8.30 9.93 -2.81
C LEU A 65 -9.63 10.68 -2.75
N VAL A 66 -10.46 10.40 -1.76
CA VAL A 66 -11.76 11.08 -1.61
C VAL A 66 -11.58 12.58 -1.41
N ALA A 67 -10.56 13.00 -0.63
CA ALA A 67 -10.26 14.41 -0.45
C ALA A 67 -9.81 15.08 -1.77
N LEU A 68 -8.95 14.43 -2.56
CA LEU A 68 -8.49 14.93 -3.87
C LEU A 68 -9.63 15.04 -4.90
N GLU A 69 -10.65 14.19 -4.80
CA GLU A 69 -11.82 14.22 -5.70
C GLU A 69 -12.85 15.28 -5.28
N ARG A 70 -12.91 15.67 -4.00
CA ARG A 70 -13.97 16.54 -3.45
C ARG A 70 -13.53 17.95 -3.11
N ALA A 71 -12.22 18.21 -3.01
CA ALA A 71 -11.70 19.52 -2.63
C ALA A 71 -10.50 19.91 -3.51
N LYS A 72 -10.28 21.21 -3.63
CA LYS A 72 -9.07 21.76 -4.27
C LYS A 72 -7.95 21.81 -3.25
N LEU A 73 -6.71 21.66 -3.68
CA LEU A 73 -5.54 21.75 -2.81
C LEU A 73 -5.45 23.07 -2.04
N THR A 74 -5.99 24.13 -2.62
CA THR A 74 -6.01 25.50 -2.05
C THR A 74 -7.21 25.77 -1.12
N ASP A 75 -8.19 24.87 -1.07
CA ASP A 75 -9.31 25.02 -0.14
C ASP A 75 -8.80 24.96 1.29
N THR A 76 -9.42 25.70 2.17
CA THR A 76 -8.98 25.86 3.56
C THR A 76 -10.07 25.49 4.54
N ILE A 77 -9.64 25.03 5.71
CA ILE A 77 -10.52 24.79 6.86
C ILE A 77 -9.93 25.39 8.13
N THR A 78 -10.80 25.91 8.98
CA THR A 78 -10.42 26.28 10.35
C THR A 78 -10.48 25.05 11.24
N VAL A 79 -9.35 24.69 11.83
CA VAL A 79 -9.23 23.55 12.74
C VAL A 79 -10.06 23.76 14.00
N THR A 80 -10.80 22.75 14.40
CA THR A 80 -11.62 22.76 15.61
C THR A 80 -11.15 21.73 16.63
N ALA A 81 -11.65 21.78 17.85
CA ALA A 81 -11.35 20.80 18.88
C ALA A 81 -11.82 19.37 18.51
N SER A 82 -12.84 19.24 17.66
CA SER A 82 -13.34 17.93 17.19
C SER A 82 -12.36 17.18 16.28
N HIS A 83 -11.37 17.87 15.70
CA HIS A 83 -10.31 17.23 14.93
C HIS A 83 -9.23 16.60 15.82
N MET A 84 -9.20 16.94 17.11
CA MET A 84 -8.21 16.41 18.05
C MET A 84 -8.60 15.02 18.51
N VAL A 85 -7.90 14.03 17.98
CA VAL A 85 -8.16 12.60 18.23
C VAL A 85 -6.84 11.89 18.55
N GLU A 86 -6.95 10.79 19.28
CA GLU A 86 -5.79 9.98 19.67
C GLU A 86 -4.97 9.43 18.49
N GLY A 87 -3.74 9.05 18.76
CA GLY A 87 -2.82 8.39 17.83
C GLY A 87 -1.89 9.36 17.12
N SER A 88 -1.52 9.02 15.89
CA SER A 88 -0.60 9.85 15.10
C SER A 88 -1.22 11.19 14.71
N SER A 89 -0.44 12.25 14.75
CA SER A 89 -0.90 13.63 14.52
C SER A 89 0.13 14.41 13.69
N MET A 90 -0.33 15.38 12.91
CA MET A 90 0.50 16.43 12.36
C MET A 90 0.56 17.68 13.28
N TYR A 91 -0.03 17.56 14.47
CA TYR A 91 -0.07 18.58 15.52
C TYR A 91 -0.84 19.83 15.11
N LEU A 92 -2.04 19.66 14.57
CA LEU A 92 -2.97 20.75 14.34
C LEU A 92 -3.38 21.40 15.67
N LYS A 93 -3.71 22.70 15.59
CA LYS A 93 -4.16 23.47 16.75
C LYS A 93 -5.54 24.08 16.48
N PRO A 94 -6.50 23.94 17.40
CA PRO A 94 -7.79 24.62 17.25
C PRO A 94 -7.63 26.12 17.01
N GLY A 95 -8.37 26.65 16.02
CA GLY A 95 -8.35 28.03 15.60
C GLY A 95 -7.37 28.36 14.46
N GLU A 96 -6.44 27.45 14.11
CA GLU A 96 -5.60 27.68 12.92
C GLU A 96 -6.37 27.37 11.62
N THR A 97 -5.97 28.02 10.54
CA THR A 97 -6.48 27.76 9.20
C THR A 97 -5.41 27.02 8.40
N VAL A 98 -5.77 25.90 7.80
CA VAL A 98 -4.88 25.05 7.02
C VAL A 98 -5.49 24.71 5.67
N THR A 99 -4.65 24.48 4.67
CA THR A 99 -5.08 24.07 3.34
C THR A 99 -5.25 22.56 3.23
N VAL A 100 -6.02 22.10 2.24
CA VAL A 100 -6.16 20.68 1.89
C VAL A 100 -4.80 20.08 1.55
N GLU A 101 -3.92 20.82 0.85
CA GLU A 101 -2.57 20.32 0.54
C GLU A 101 -1.75 20.06 1.82
N GLU A 102 -1.77 21.00 2.78
CA GLU A 102 -1.10 20.82 4.08
C GLU A 102 -1.62 19.59 4.82
N LEU A 103 -2.94 19.40 4.82
CA LEU A 103 -3.58 18.25 5.44
C LEU A 103 -3.20 16.94 4.76
N LEU A 104 -3.15 16.89 3.43
CA LEU A 104 -2.73 15.70 2.68
C LEU A 104 -1.27 15.31 2.97
N TYR A 105 -0.37 16.29 3.10
CA TYR A 105 1.01 16.03 3.55
C TYR A 105 1.03 15.45 4.97
N GLY A 106 0.30 16.04 5.91
CA GLY A 106 0.18 15.55 7.28
C GLY A 106 -0.41 14.14 7.35
N LEU A 107 -1.45 13.89 6.55
CA LEU A 107 -2.12 12.58 6.40
C LEU A 107 -1.14 11.49 5.97
N MET A 108 -0.40 11.74 4.89
CA MET A 108 0.42 10.71 4.25
C MET A 108 1.79 10.55 4.91
N LEU A 109 2.47 11.63 5.30
CA LEU A 109 3.82 11.57 5.86
C LEU A 109 3.81 11.22 7.35
N CYS A 110 2.99 11.91 8.14
CA CYS A 110 2.92 11.75 9.60
C CYS A 110 1.81 10.80 10.05
N SER A 111 0.98 10.32 9.11
CA SER A 111 -0.20 9.51 9.46
C SER A 111 -1.21 10.27 10.34
N GLY A 112 -1.33 11.61 10.20
CA GLY A 112 -2.15 12.46 11.05
C GLY A 112 -3.62 12.04 11.09
N ASN A 113 -4.12 11.66 12.27
CA ASN A 113 -5.53 11.38 12.49
C ASN A 113 -6.34 12.67 12.53
N ASP A 114 -5.74 13.73 13.07
CA ASP A 114 -6.24 15.10 13.04
C ASP A 114 -6.42 15.61 11.60
N ALA A 115 -5.44 15.37 10.73
CA ALA A 115 -5.54 15.70 9.32
C ALA A 115 -6.68 14.93 8.61
N ALA A 116 -6.88 13.66 8.95
CA ALA A 116 -7.95 12.86 8.36
C ALA A 116 -9.34 13.41 8.70
N LEU A 117 -9.56 13.81 9.95
CA LEU A 117 -10.83 14.41 10.38
C LEU A 117 -11.04 15.80 9.79
N ALA A 118 -9.99 16.63 9.73
CA ALA A 118 -10.08 17.95 9.11
C ALA A 118 -10.39 17.85 7.60
N LEU A 119 -9.80 16.88 6.88
CA LEU A 119 -10.15 16.60 5.48
C LEU A 119 -11.60 16.16 5.33
N ALA A 120 -12.08 15.28 6.19
CA ALA A 120 -13.46 14.82 6.15
C ALA A 120 -14.43 16.00 6.38
N ASP A 121 -14.14 16.87 7.33
CA ASP A 121 -14.96 18.05 7.61
C ASP A 121 -14.94 19.05 6.45
N CYS A 122 -13.76 19.31 5.86
CA CYS A 122 -13.61 20.15 4.67
C CYS A 122 -14.42 19.62 3.46
N CYS A 123 -14.61 18.31 3.36
CA CYS A 123 -15.31 17.64 2.27
C CYS A 123 -16.80 17.34 2.57
N GLY A 124 -17.42 18.03 3.51
CA GLY A 124 -18.86 17.94 3.78
C GLY A 124 -19.24 17.23 5.07
N GLY A 125 -18.27 16.99 5.96
CA GLY A 125 -18.48 16.39 7.28
C GLY A 125 -18.20 14.86 7.30
N LEU A 126 -18.04 14.35 8.52
CA LEU A 126 -17.57 12.97 8.76
C LEU A 126 -18.46 11.91 8.10
N ASP A 127 -19.77 12.00 8.32
CA ASP A 127 -20.70 10.97 7.81
C ASP A 127 -20.75 10.92 6.28
N ALA A 128 -20.84 12.10 5.64
CA ALA A 128 -20.84 12.21 4.18
C ALA A 128 -19.49 11.76 3.57
N PHE A 129 -18.39 11.97 4.29
CA PHE A 129 -17.07 11.56 3.87
C PHE A 129 -16.91 10.04 3.94
N VAL A 130 -17.33 9.42 5.06
CA VAL A 130 -17.30 7.95 5.22
C VAL A 130 -18.21 7.27 4.20
N GLN A 131 -19.40 7.83 3.93
CA GLN A 131 -20.25 7.36 2.87
C GLN A 131 -19.51 7.38 1.51
N ALA A 132 -18.83 8.48 1.18
CA ALA A 132 -18.05 8.58 -0.06
C ALA A 132 -16.89 7.60 -0.13
N MET A 133 -16.22 7.28 0.99
CA MET A 133 -15.18 6.25 1.03
C MET A 133 -15.77 4.89 0.64
N ASN A 134 -16.93 4.53 1.15
CA ASN A 134 -17.60 3.26 0.84
C ASN A 134 -18.17 3.23 -0.59
N GLU A 135 -18.70 4.35 -1.08
CA GLU A 135 -19.13 4.48 -2.48
C GLU A 135 -17.94 4.30 -3.44
N LYS A 136 -16.79 4.89 -3.13
CA LYS A 136 -15.56 4.72 -3.89
C LYS A 136 -15.08 3.27 -3.85
N ALA A 137 -15.09 2.61 -2.68
CA ALA A 137 -14.75 1.20 -2.55
C ALA A 137 -15.63 0.33 -3.44
N ALA A 138 -16.94 0.55 -3.41
CA ALA A 138 -17.90 -0.17 -4.28
C ALA A 138 -17.61 0.07 -5.77
N ALA A 139 -17.34 1.32 -6.17
CA ALA A 139 -17.01 1.69 -7.55
C ALA A 139 -15.72 1.04 -8.05
N LEU A 140 -14.74 0.82 -7.16
CA LEU A 140 -13.49 0.11 -7.45
C LEU A 140 -13.62 -1.42 -7.38
N GLY A 141 -14.80 -1.96 -7.02
CA GLY A 141 -15.03 -3.39 -6.89
C GLY A 141 -14.39 -4.01 -5.62
N MET A 142 -14.12 -3.22 -4.60
CA MET A 142 -13.59 -3.66 -3.30
C MET A 142 -14.72 -4.29 -2.46
N LYS A 143 -15.06 -5.54 -2.76
CA LYS A 143 -16.28 -6.21 -2.25
C LYS A 143 -16.19 -6.59 -0.77
N ASP A 144 -14.98 -6.78 -0.28
CA ASP A 144 -14.71 -7.24 1.08
C ASP A 144 -14.11 -6.10 1.94
N THR A 145 -14.57 -4.85 1.68
CA THR A 145 -14.09 -3.64 2.33
C THR A 145 -15.24 -2.81 2.90
N SER A 146 -15.05 -2.32 4.11
CA SER A 146 -15.93 -1.36 4.78
C SER A 146 -15.10 -0.33 5.54
N PHE A 147 -15.41 0.93 5.36
CA PHE A 147 -14.82 2.05 6.07
C PHE A 147 -15.82 2.64 7.08
N ALA A 148 -15.44 2.72 8.36
CA ALA A 148 -16.20 3.34 9.43
C ALA A 148 -15.66 4.72 9.84
N ASN A 149 -14.42 5.04 9.45
CA ASN A 149 -13.78 6.31 9.75
C ASN A 149 -12.66 6.63 8.75
N PRO A 150 -12.21 7.90 8.64
CA PRO A 150 -11.18 8.31 7.67
C PRO A 150 -9.74 8.11 8.18
N ASN A 151 -9.53 7.77 9.45
CA ASN A 151 -8.19 7.71 10.05
C ASN A 151 -7.64 6.30 10.24
N GLY A 152 -8.51 5.26 10.21
CA GLY A 152 -8.14 3.86 10.38
C GLY A 152 -8.00 3.41 11.83
N LEU A 153 -8.64 4.11 12.77
CA LEU A 153 -8.81 3.60 14.12
C LEU A 153 -9.72 2.37 14.12
N ASP A 154 -9.48 1.49 15.10
CA ASP A 154 -10.19 0.22 15.17
C ASP A 154 -11.69 0.41 15.39
N ASP A 155 -12.48 -0.25 14.53
CA ASP A 155 -13.93 -0.37 14.61
C ASP A 155 -14.33 -1.75 14.08
N GLU A 156 -15.44 -2.32 14.54
CA GLU A 156 -15.91 -3.64 14.09
C GLU A 156 -16.31 -3.64 12.61
N ASN A 157 -16.78 -2.50 12.11
CA ASN A 157 -17.19 -2.29 10.72
C ASN A 157 -16.08 -1.70 9.85
N HIS A 158 -14.83 -1.63 10.36
CA HIS A 158 -13.68 -1.08 9.64
C HIS A 158 -12.69 -2.17 9.26
N TYR A 159 -12.77 -2.67 8.04
CA TYR A 159 -11.92 -3.75 7.54
C TYR A 159 -11.72 -3.68 6.03
N SER A 160 -10.74 -4.40 5.54
CA SER A 160 -10.49 -4.66 4.12
C SER A 160 -9.71 -5.96 3.96
N THR A 161 -9.32 -6.27 2.73
CA THR A 161 -8.46 -7.40 2.37
C THR A 161 -7.18 -6.89 1.73
N ALA A 162 -6.13 -7.72 1.69
CA ALA A 162 -4.91 -7.35 0.96
C ALA A 162 -5.20 -7.15 -0.54
N ARG A 163 -6.13 -7.93 -1.10
CA ARG A 163 -6.56 -7.82 -2.50
C ARG A 163 -7.26 -6.50 -2.78
N ASP A 164 -8.23 -6.11 -1.99
CA ASP A 164 -8.96 -4.85 -2.17
C ASP A 164 -8.04 -3.64 -1.97
N MET A 165 -7.14 -3.72 -0.98
CA MET A 165 -6.15 -2.67 -0.76
C MET A 165 -5.14 -2.55 -1.90
N ALA A 166 -4.83 -3.63 -2.63
CA ALA A 166 -3.99 -3.57 -3.82
C ALA A 166 -4.72 -2.87 -4.98
N VAL A 167 -6.02 -3.16 -5.18
CA VAL A 167 -6.86 -2.44 -6.15
C VAL A 167 -6.91 -0.94 -5.84
N LEU A 168 -7.15 -0.58 -4.58
CA LEU A 168 -7.14 0.80 -4.14
C LEU A 168 -5.79 1.48 -4.40
N ALA A 169 -4.69 0.81 -4.10
CA ALA A 169 -3.35 1.33 -4.28
C ALA A 169 -2.99 1.52 -5.75
N ALA A 170 -3.36 0.58 -6.62
CA ALA A 170 -3.18 0.69 -8.07
C ALA A 170 -3.92 1.92 -8.62
N TYR A 171 -5.18 2.09 -8.25
CA TYR A 171 -5.98 3.26 -8.63
C TYR A 171 -5.37 4.57 -8.11
N ALA A 172 -4.96 4.62 -6.84
CA ALA A 172 -4.34 5.80 -6.24
C ALA A 172 -3.02 6.18 -6.93
N ALA A 173 -2.26 5.20 -7.42
CA ALA A 173 -1.01 5.43 -8.14
C ALA A 173 -1.20 6.13 -9.49
N GLU A 174 -2.41 6.22 -10.04
CA GLU A 174 -2.70 6.98 -11.25
C GLU A 174 -2.75 8.49 -11.02
N ASP A 175 -3.15 8.93 -9.81
CA ASP A 175 -3.25 10.35 -9.50
C ASP A 175 -1.85 10.97 -9.28
N PRO A 176 -1.44 11.96 -10.10
CA PRO A 176 -0.11 12.57 -9.99
C PRO A 176 0.09 13.35 -8.70
N THR A 177 -0.97 13.92 -8.12
CA THR A 177 -0.90 14.64 -6.85
C THR A 177 -0.72 13.67 -5.69
N PHE A 178 -1.48 12.57 -5.70
CA PHE A 178 -1.29 11.49 -4.72
C PHE A 178 0.14 10.94 -4.78
N ARG A 179 0.63 10.60 -5.98
CA ARG A 179 2.03 10.12 -6.19
C ARG A 179 3.05 11.11 -5.64
N ARG A 180 2.93 12.39 -5.97
CA ARG A 180 3.82 13.45 -5.50
C ARG A 180 3.88 13.52 -3.98
N ILE A 181 2.73 13.50 -3.31
CA ILE A 181 2.65 13.60 -1.85
C ILE A 181 3.19 12.33 -1.19
N CYS A 182 2.72 11.14 -1.58
CA CYS A 182 3.10 9.90 -0.90
C CYS A 182 4.55 9.49 -1.16
N SER A 183 5.18 9.92 -2.27
CA SER A 183 6.61 9.69 -2.55
C SER A 183 7.55 10.68 -1.87
N THR A 184 7.02 11.74 -1.27
CA THR A 184 7.81 12.75 -0.56
C THR A 184 8.44 12.15 0.70
N LYS A 185 9.77 12.19 0.79
CA LYS A 185 10.55 11.68 1.93
C LYS A 185 10.49 12.60 3.14
N THR A 186 10.61 13.89 2.90
CA THR A 186 10.53 14.97 3.89
C THR A 186 9.95 16.22 3.25
N ALA A 187 9.14 16.97 3.96
CA ALA A 187 8.61 18.25 3.50
C ALA A 187 8.46 19.21 4.68
N THR A 188 8.60 20.51 4.40
CA THR A 188 8.17 21.56 5.32
C THR A 188 7.01 22.28 4.66
N VAL A 189 5.80 22.08 5.21
CA VAL A 189 4.54 22.60 4.65
C VAL A 189 3.73 23.20 5.81
N GLY A 190 3.14 24.37 5.63
CA GLY A 190 2.41 25.05 6.70
C GLY A 190 3.24 25.30 7.97
N GLY A 191 4.54 25.55 7.82
CA GLY A 191 5.46 25.72 8.95
C GLY A 191 5.79 24.43 9.72
N ARG A 192 5.30 23.24 9.28
CA ARG A 192 5.55 21.94 9.88
C ARG A 192 6.58 21.16 9.08
N SER A 193 7.67 20.73 9.73
CA SER A 193 8.63 19.81 9.14
C SER A 193 8.18 18.38 9.38
N MET A 194 7.94 17.64 8.31
CA MET A 194 7.37 16.29 8.33
C MET A 194 8.28 15.30 7.63
N THR A 195 8.44 14.11 8.22
CA THR A 195 9.18 12.99 7.63
C THR A 195 8.26 11.82 7.40
N ASN A 196 8.30 11.27 6.18
CA ASN A 196 7.49 10.12 5.82
C ASN A 196 7.91 8.87 6.60
N HIS A 197 6.96 8.24 7.25
CA HIS A 197 7.15 7.01 8.02
C HIS A 197 7.52 5.79 7.16
N ASN A 198 7.21 5.84 5.84
CA ASN A 198 7.52 4.76 4.92
C ASN A 198 9.01 4.69 4.60
N LYS A 199 9.71 3.75 5.24
CA LYS A 199 11.15 3.53 5.05
C LYS A 199 11.50 3.01 3.66
N LEU A 200 10.55 2.36 2.95
CA LEU A 200 10.79 1.81 1.61
C LEU A 200 11.17 2.88 0.60
N LEU A 201 10.74 4.13 0.80
CA LEU A 201 11.16 5.28 -0.01
C LEU A 201 12.68 5.49 -0.07
N ARG A 202 13.42 4.91 0.89
CA ARG A 202 14.89 4.99 0.97
C ARG A 202 15.57 3.64 0.77
N GLN A 203 14.82 2.55 0.70
CA GLN A 203 15.33 1.18 0.68
C GLN A 203 15.05 0.46 -0.64
N ILE A 204 13.99 0.84 -1.34
CA ILE A 204 13.55 0.19 -2.58
C ILE A 204 13.71 1.17 -3.74
N GLU A 205 14.45 0.75 -4.76
CA GLU A 205 14.57 1.50 -6.01
C GLU A 205 13.21 1.62 -6.69
N GLY A 206 12.88 2.82 -7.17
CA GLY A 206 11.60 3.10 -7.82
C GLY A 206 10.40 3.17 -6.86
N CYS A 207 10.59 3.07 -5.53
CA CYS A 207 9.48 3.17 -4.58
C CYS A 207 8.82 4.56 -4.62
N ILE A 208 7.50 4.57 -4.85
CA ILE A 208 6.66 5.78 -4.90
C ILE A 208 5.75 5.93 -3.67
N GLY A 209 5.95 5.15 -2.66
CA GLY A 209 5.18 5.20 -1.41
C GLY A 209 4.63 3.81 -1.08
N MET A 210 3.57 3.69 -0.37
CA MET A 210 2.43 4.58 -0.05
C MET A 210 2.25 4.79 1.46
N LYS A 211 1.58 3.83 2.17
CA LYS A 211 1.14 4.06 3.54
C LYS A 211 1.45 2.91 4.49
N THR A 212 1.95 3.27 5.66
CA THR A 212 2.14 2.39 6.83
C THR A 212 0.92 2.45 7.74
N GLY A 213 0.64 1.38 8.47
CA GLY A 213 -0.38 1.35 9.51
C GLY A 213 0.01 0.47 10.69
N TYR A 214 -0.51 0.80 11.85
CA TYR A 214 -0.39 0.00 13.07
C TYR A 214 -1.47 0.33 14.07
N THR A 215 -2.15 -0.67 14.57
CA THR A 215 -2.87 -0.68 15.85
C THR A 215 -2.55 -1.98 16.59
N LYS A 216 -2.87 -2.06 17.87
CA LYS A 216 -2.67 -3.32 18.62
C LYS A 216 -3.48 -4.47 18.03
N ALA A 217 -4.66 -4.19 17.50
CA ALA A 217 -5.56 -5.20 16.94
C ALA A 217 -5.22 -5.57 15.50
N ALA A 218 -4.76 -4.61 14.67
CA ALA A 218 -4.37 -4.86 13.28
C ALA A 218 -2.98 -5.50 13.15
N GLY A 219 -2.08 -5.26 14.11
CA GLY A 219 -0.66 -5.46 13.88
C GLY A 219 -0.09 -4.41 12.91
N ARG A 220 1.10 -4.64 12.37
CA ARG A 220 1.69 -3.78 11.33
C ARG A 220 1.03 -4.08 9.99
N THR A 221 0.72 -3.03 9.24
CA THR A 221 0.16 -3.10 7.89
C THR A 221 0.97 -2.18 6.98
N LEU A 222 1.20 -2.60 5.76
CA LEU A 222 1.94 -1.80 4.79
C LEU A 222 1.32 -1.96 3.40
N VAL A 223 1.12 -0.82 2.75
CA VAL A 223 0.79 -0.73 1.33
C VAL A 223 1.89 0.07 0.66
N SER A 224 2.47 -0.47 -0.39
CA SER A 224 3.50 0.22 -1.17
C SER A 224 3.33 0.02 -2.65
N CYS A 225 3.95 0.90 -3.43
CA CYS A 225 4.06 0.81 -4.88
C CYS A 225 5.49 1.15 -5.28
N ALA A 226 6.00 0.42 -6.28
CA ALA A 226 7.29 0.70 -6.89
C ALA A 226 7.19 0.59 -8.40
N GLU A 227 7.94 1.44 -9.11
CA GLU A 227 7.98 1.49 -10.56
C GLU A 227 9.42 1.32 -11.05
N ARG A 228 9.65 0.35 -11.95
CA ARG A 228 10.92 0.13 -12.62
C ARG A 228 10.69 -0.18 -14.09
N GLN A 229 11.44 0.46 -14.98
CA GLN A 229 11.39 0.22 -16.44
C GLN A 229 9.94 0.30 -16.99
N GLY A 230 9.13 1.24 -16.47
CA GLY A 230 7.76 1.45 -16.89
C GLY A 230 6.75 0.42 -16.38
N ARG A 231 7.13 -0.49 -15.48
CA ARG A 231 6.22 -1.43 -14.80
C ARG A 231 6.00 -1.02 -13.36
N ARG A 232 4.76 -0.98 -12.95
CA ARG A 232 4.36 -0.64 -11.58
C ARG A 232 3.85 -1.85 -10.85
N LEU A 233 4.45 -2.15 -9.72
CA LEU A 233 4.02 -3.21 -8.82
C LEU A 233 3.47 -2.62 -7.52
N VAL A 234 2.36 -3.16 -7.06
CA VAL A 234 1.76 -2.88 -5.75
C VAL A 234 1.95 -4.07 -4.84
N ALA A 235 2.45 -3.82 -3.65
CA ALA A 235 2.55 -4.81 -2.58
C ALA A 235 1.72 -4.37 -1.37
N VAL A 236 0.99 -5.33 -0.78
CA VAL A 236 0.23 -5.14 0.46
C VAL A 236 0.55 -6.28 1.41
N THR A 237 0.86 -5.93 2.67
CA THR A 237 0.96 -6.90 3.76
C THR A 237 0.10 -6.46 4.94
N LEU A 238 -0.63 -7.41 5.54
CA LEU A 238 -1.50 -7.20 6.69
C LEU A 238 -1.08 -8.10 7.85
N CYS A 239 -1.08 -7.56 9.07
CA CYS A 239 -0.62 -8.21 10.30
C CYS A 239 0.77 -8.85 10.09
N ASP A 240 1.76 -8.02 9.81
CA ASP A 240 3.08 -8.41 9.35
C ASP A 240 4.15 -8.03 10.37
N GLY A 241 4.86 -9.02 10.89
CA GLY A 241 5.94 -8.80 11.88
C GLY A 241 7.20 -8.17 11.27
N ASN A 242 7.41 -8.31 9.95
CA ASN A 242 8.64 -7.91 9.25
C ASN A 242 8.36 -7.23 7.90
N ASP A 243 7.39 -6.34 7.87
CA ASP A 243 6.82 -5.68 6.69
C ASP A 243 7.86 -5.12 5.70
N TRP A 244 8.97 -4.54 6.19
CA TRP A 244 10.01 -3.99 5.32
C TRP A 244 10.74 -5.06 4.51
N VAL A 245 11.04 -6.22 5.13
CA VAL A 245 11.70 -7.34 4.47
C VAL A 245 10.75 -8.06 3.54
N ASP A 246 9.51 -8.28 3.98
CA ASP A 246 8.48 -8.95 3.19
C ASP A 246 8.20 -8.18 1.88
N HIS A 247 8.06 -6.84 1.96
CA HIS A 247 7.88 -6.01 0.77
C HIS A 247 9.10 -6.02 -0.15
N LYS A 248 10.34 -6.01 0.41
CA LYS A 248 11.55 -6.12 -0.39
C LYS A 248 11.58 -7.44 -1.16
N THR A 249 11.28 -8.56 -0.47
CA THR A 249 11.22 -9.89 -1.08
C THR A 249 10.18 -9.96 -2.20
N LEU A 250 8.98 -9.39 -1.98
CA LEU A 250 7.93 -9.33 -3.00
C LEU A 250 8.39 -8.56 -4.25
N TYR A 251 9.01 -7.39 -4.09
CA TYR A 251 9.50 -6.60 -5.23
C TYR A 251 10.65 -7.28 -5.96
N GLU A 252 11.61 -7.87 -5.25
CA GLU A 252 12.71 -8.61 -5.86
C GLU A 252 12.17 -9.76 -6.71
N MET A 253 11.22 -10.54 -6.18
CA MET A 253 10.55 -11.61 -6.93
C MET A 253 9.79 -11.08 -8.16
N GLY A 254 8.96 -10.04 -7.97
CA GLY A 254 8.09 -9.54 -9.05
C GLY A 254 8.87 -8.93 -10.20
N PHE A 255 9.87 -8.08 -9.93
CA PHE A 255 10.68 -7.48 -10.98
C PHE A 255 11.57 -8.50 -11.68
N ALA A 256 12.14 -9.49 -10.98
CA ALA A 256 12.91 -10.57 -11.59
C ALA A 256 12.06 -11.41 -12.57
N ALA A 257 10.78 -11.64 -12.27
CA ALA A 257 9.89 -12.37 -13.18
C ALA A 257 9.69 -11.64 -14.52
N TYR A 258 9.68 -10.30 -14.53
CA TYR A 258 9.60 -9.53 -15.76
C TYR A 258 10.90 -9.47 -16.55
N GLU A 259 12.06 -9.44 -15.88
CA GLU A 259 13.37 -9.50 -16.55
C GLU A 259 13.54 -10.81 -17.32
N THR A 260 13.08 -11.91 -16.74
CA THR A 260 13.13 -13.24 -17.40
C THR A 260 12.22 -13.29 -18.63
N LYS A 261 10.97 -12.80 -18.54
CA LYS A 261 10.04 -12.74 -19.68
C LYS A 261 10.61 -11.91 -20.84
N ASN A 262 11.17 -10.72 -20.55
CA ASN A 262 11.77 -9.87 -21.58
C ASN A 262 12.97 -10.52 -22.29
N THR A 263 13.73 -11.36 -21.59
CA THR A 263 14.88 -12.06 -22.17
C THR A 263 14.45 -13.22 -23.09
N GLU A 264 13.35 -13.89 -22.75
CA GLU A 264 12.76 -14.96 -23.58
C GLU A 264 12.09 -14.43 -24.84
N GLU A 265 11.44 -13.25 -24.77
CA GLU A 265 10.82 -12.61 -25.94
C GLU A 265 11.86 -11.99 -26.91
N ALA A 266 13.06 -11.70 -26.44
CA ALA A 266 14.16 -11.12 -27.23
C ALA A 266 15.06 -12.19 -27.89
N SER A 267 14.90 -13.48 -27.58
CA SER A 267 15.68 -14.61 -28.09
C SER A 267 14.94 -15.39 -29.17
#